data_ab7f97438f1c03f3db5274650744172c
#
_entry.id   ab7f97438f1c03f3db5274650744172c
#
_cell.length_a   1.000
_cell.length_b   1.000
_cell.length_c   1.000
_cell.angle_alpha   90.00
_cell.angle_beta   90.00
_cell.angle_gamma   90.00
#
_symmetry.space_group_name_H-M   'P 1'
#
loop_
_entity.id
_entity.type
_entity.pdbx_description
1 polymer ?
#
loop_
_entity_poly.entity_id
_entity_poly.type
_entity_poly.pdbx_seq_one_letter_code
_entity_poly.pdbx_strand_id
1 'polypeptide(L)'
;MLTERIYLTEDKRAYLDTYVSEFRNAPRDAMLVIPGGGYRTVCSDREGELVALAYAARGYNAFVLQYRVGEEGDVYPTQLLDASRALLHIKANADKYFINPDRIFAVGFSAGGHLAGSLALMTKDKEVLDTLGVTADDLRIKGVVLSYPVTTAMTDTHKGSFEHLSGMPFDEIPEELKRKYSLEENVDENSPPAFIWHTAEDKVVPVIGSLTYMLDYVRKCS
;
A
#
# COMPACT_ATOMS: atom_id res chain seq x y z
N MET A 1 -25.24 -1.52 -0.14
CA MET A 1 -23.81 -1.24 -0.40
C MET A 1 -23.56 -1.47 -1.88
N LEU A 2 -22.97 -0.50 -2.56
CA LEU A 2 -22.61 -0.61 -3.98
C LEU A 2 -21.26 -1.28 -4.09
N THR A 3 -21.19 -2.33 -4.92
CA THR A 3 -19.96 -3.04 -5.25
C THR A 3 -19.78 -3.02 -6.76
N GLU A 4 -18.62 -2.59 -7.22
CA GLU A 4 -18.23 -2.61 -8.63
C GLU A 4 -16.75 -2.91 -8.76
N ARG A 5 -16.32 -3.43 -9.90
CA ARG A 5 -14.92 -3.60 -10.26
C ARG A 5 -14.51 -2.51 -11.23
N ILE A 6 -13.43 -1.79 -10.88
CA ILE A 6 -12.85 -0.71 -11.66
C ILE A 6 -11.47 -1.14 -12.14
N TYR A 7 -11.30 -1.30 -13.43
CA TYR A 7 -10.00 -1.63 -13.99
C TYR A 7 -9.11 -0.38 -14.06
N LEU A 8 -7.89 -0.50 -13.55
CA LEU A 8 -6.89 0.57 -13.47
C LEU A 8 -5.89 0.55 -14.65
N THR A 9 -5.87 -0.56 -15.38
CA THR A 9 -4.96 -0.78 -16.51
C THR A 9 -5.73 -1.37 -17.70
N GLU A 10 -5.22 -1.13 -18.92
CA GLU A 10 -5.85 -1.62 -20.16
C GLU A 10 -5.89 -3.15 -20.23
N ASP A 11 -4.85 -3.83 -19.72
CA ASP A 11 -4.77 -5.29 -19.61
C ASP A 11 -5.68 -5.89 -18.55
N LYS A 12 -6.35 -5.05 -17.76
CA LYS A 12 -7.31 -5.40 -16.71
C LYS A 12 -6.73 -6.24 -15.56
N ARG A 13 -5.40 -6.33 -15.43
CA ARG A 13 -4.75 -7.09 -14.36
C ARG A 13 -4.69 -6.31 -13.04
N ALA A 14 -4.64 -4.96 -13.10
CA ALA A 14 -4.81 -4.12 -11.93
C ALA A 14 -6.23 -3.57 -11.87
N TYR A 15 -6.89 -3.72 -10.70
CA TYR A 15 -8.26 -3.25 -10.49
C TYR A 15 -8.56 -2.95 -9.02
N LEU A 16 -9.63 -2.19 -8.79
CA LEU A 16 -10.26 -1.96 -7.50
C LEU A 16 -11.62 -2.66 -7.43
N ASP A 17 -11.86 -3.41 -6.36
CA ASP A 17 -13.19 -3.81 -5.96
C ASP A 17 -13.71 -2.83 -4.91
N THR A 18 -14.89 -2.23 -5.13
CA THR A 18 -15.42 -1.15 -4.29
C THR A 18 -16.48 -1.68 -3.32
N TYR A 19 -16.51 -1.10 -2.11
CA TYR A 19 -17.47 -1.38 -1.03
C TYR A 19 -17.98 -0.05 -0.50
N VAL A 20 -18.91 0.57 -1.25
CA VAL A 20 -19.37 1.95 -1.03
C VAL A 20 -20.77 1.96 -0.43
N SER A 21 -20.95 2.73 0.63
CA SER A 21 -22.27 2.91 1.26
C SER A 21 -23.23 3.69 0.34
N GLU A 22 -24.46 3.26 0.29
CA GLU A 22 -25.55 3.99 -0.37
C GLU A 22 -26.11 5.12 0.50
N PHE A 23 -25.81 5.14 1.80
CA PHE A 23 -26.21 6.21 2.71
C PHE A 23 -25.31 7.44 2.55
N ARG A 24 -25.89 8.57 2.19
CA ARG A 24 -25.19 9.80 1.83
C ARG A 24 -25.50 10.97 2.79
N ASN A 25 -25.48 10.69 4.11
CA ASN A 25 -25.78 11.71 5.11
C ASN A 25 -24.62 12.71 5.32
N ALA A 26 -23.39 12.22 5.22
CA ALA A 26 -22.16 13.01 5.26
C ALA A 26 -21.06 12.28 4.46
N PRO A 27 -20.10 13.02 3.84
CA PRO A 27 -18.95 12.39 3.21
C PRO A 27 -18.20 11.48 4.18
N ARG A 28 -17.80 10.29 3.72
CA ARG A 28 -17.12 9.29 4.51
C ARG A 28 -15.62 9.36 4.33
N ASP A 29 -14.90 8.82 5.28
CA ASP A 29 -13.48 8.50 5.09
C ASP A 29 -13.37 7.30 4.15
N ALA A 30 -12.28 7.24 3.39
CA ALA A 30 -11.99 6.11 2.50
C ALA A 30 -10.85 5.24 3.04
N MET A 31 -10.95 3.93 2.82
CA MET A 31 -9.92 2.96 3.16
C MET A 31 -9.51 2.17 1.92
N LEU A 32 -8.28 2.35 1.47
CA LEU A 32 -7.64 1.54 0.44
C LEU A 32 -7.02 0.30 1.11
N VAL A 33 -7.56 -0.87 0.82
CA VAL A 33 -7.12 -2.17 1.36
C VAL A 33 -6.16 -2.80 0.37
N ILE A 34 -4.95 -3.12 0.82
CA ILE A 34 -3.86 -3.67 0.01
C ILE A 34 -3.45 -5.04 0.58
N PRO A 35 -3.98 -6.14 0.03
CA PRO A 35 -3.68 -7.48 0.50
C PRO A 35 -2.20 -7.86 0.29
N GLY A 36 -1.69 -8.78 1.12
CA GLY A 36 -0.35 -9.34 0.98
C GLY A 36 -0.25 -10.42 -0.09
N GLY A 37 0.82 -11.23 0.01
CA GLY A 37 1.07 -12.34 -0.91
C GLY A 37 2.50 -12.38 -1.45
N GLY A 38 3.44 -11.68 -0.78
CA GLY A 38 4.87 -11.71 -1.09
C GLY A 38 5.24 -11.11 -2.45
N TYR A 39 4.39 -10.25 -3.03
CA TYR A 39 4.48 -9.79 -4.43
C TYR A 39 4.47 -10.93 -5.46
N ARG A 40 4.20 -12.15 -5.02
CA ARG A 40 4.04 -13.33 -5.85
C ARG A 40 2.58 -13.54 -6.26
N THR A 41 1.67 -13.25 -5.35
CA THR A 41 0.22 -13.30 -5.53
C THR A 41 -0.44 -12.19 -4.73
N VAL A 42 -1.75 -12.02 -4.85
CA VAL A 42 -2.54 -11.10 -4.03
C VAL A 42 -3.59 -11.90 -3.25
N CYS A 43 -3.46 -11.92 -1.91
CA CYS A 43 -4.28 -12.74 -1.01
C CYS A 43 -5.65 -12.08 -0.72
N SER A 44 -6.39 -11.70 -1.76
CA SER A 44 -7.68 -11.00 -1.62
C SER A 44 -8.77 -11.85 -0.95
N ASP A 45 -8.62 -13.18 -0.94
CA ASP A 45 -9.53 -14.13 -0.30
C ASP A 45 -9.67 -13.93 1.21
N ARG A 46 -8.60 -13.52 1.90
CA ARG A 46 -8.57 -13.33 3.36
C ARG A 46 -8.22 -11.91 3.82
N GLU A 47 -7.48 -11.15 3.02
CA GLU A 47 -7.01 -9.80 3.34
C GLU A 47 -7.70 -8.71 2.48
N GLY A 48 -8.63 -9.09 1.62
CA GLY A 48 -9.38 -8.20 0.73
C GLY A 48 -10.78 -7.88 1.25
N GLU A 49 -11.80 -8.57 0.71
CA GLU A 49 -13.22 -8.30 0.98
C GLU A 49 -13.57 -8.31 2.47
N LEU A 50 -13.08 -9.30 3.23
CA LEU A 50 -13.39 -9.39 4.66
C LEU A 50 -12.90 -8.17 5.45
N VAL A 51 -11.73 -7.64 5.08
CA VAL A 51 -11.17 -6.41 5.66
C VAL A 51 -11.98 -5.20 5.22
N ALA A 52 -12.31 -5.09 3.95
CA ALA A 52 -13.14 -4.01 3.41
C ALA A 52 -14.50 -3.94 4.12
N LEU A 53 -15.16 -5.07 4.33
CA LEU A 53 -16.43 -5.17 5.05
C LEU A 53 -16.29 -4.75 6.53
N ALA A 54 -15.18 -5.09 7.18
CA ALA A 54 -14.90 -4.68 8.56
C ALA A 54 -14.74 -3.15 8.69
N TYR A 55 -14.09 -2.49 7.72
CA TYR A 55 -14.00 -1.03 7.67
C TYR A 55 -15.35 -0.40 7.27
N ALA A 56 -16.07 -0.98 6.32
CA ALA A 56 -17.41 -0.52 5.93
C ALA A 56 -18.38 -0.53 7.13
N ALA A 57 -18.32 -1.55 7.97
CA ALA A 57 -19.11 -1.63 9.21
C ALA A 57 -18.77 -0.52 10.22
N ARG A 58 -17.60 0.12 10.09
CA ARG A 58 -17.15 1.27 10.90
C ARG A 58 -17.37 2.61 10.25
N GLY A 59 -18.04 2.65 9.10
CA GLY A 59 -18.43 3.88 8.43
C GLY A 59 -17.50 4.36 7.33
N TYR A 60 -16.45 3.60 6.98
CA TYR A 60 -15.60 3.89 5.81
C TYR A 60 -16.29 3.47 4.51
N ASN A 61 -15.92 4.09 3.41
CA ASN A 61 -16.05 3.49 2.09
C ASN A 61 -14.71 2.80 1.77
N ALA A 62 -14.76 1.50 1.45
CA ALA A 62 -13.55 0.71 1.30
C ALA A 62 -13.33 0.28 -0.16
N PHE A 63 -12.06 0.12 -0.52
CA PHE A 63 -11.60 -0.20 -1.86
C PHE A 63 -10.49 -1.25 -1.75
N VAL A 64 -10.67 -2.41 -2.37
CA VAL A 64 -9.67 -3.48 -2.35
C VAL A 64 -8.87 -3.43 -3.63
N LEU A 65 -7.56 -3.29 -3.50
CA LEU A 65 -6.65 -3.26 -4.64
C LEU A 65 -6.21 -4.67 -5.02
N GLN A 66 -6.42 -5.02 -6.27
CA GLN A 66 -5.68 -6.06 -6.96
C GLN A 66 -4.58 -5.39 -7.77
N TYR A 67 -3.33 -5.62 -7.39
CA TYR A 67 -2.16 -5.08 -8.08
C TYR A 67 -1.42 -6.18 -8.85
N ARG A 68 -0.64 -5.81 -9.87
CA ARG A 68 0.17 -6.75 -10.64
C ARG A 68 1.35 -7.26 -9.80
N VAL A 69 1.77 -8.48 -10.06
CA VAL A 69 2.73 -9.21 -9.21
C VAL A 69 3.95 -9.69 -9.99
N GLY A 70 5.09 -9.85 -9.29
CA GLY A 70 6.37 -10.21 -9.88
C GLY A 70 6.40 -11.60 -10.52
N GLU A 71 5.59 -12.56 -10.06
CA GLU A 71 5.48 -13.90 -10.70
C GLU A 71 4.95 -13.80 -12.15
N GLU A 72 4.22 -12.75 -12.47
CA GLU A 72 3.76 -12.45 -13.83
C GLU A 72 4.74 -11.58 -14.64
N GLY A 73 5.94 -11.32 -14.09
CA GLY A 73 6.99 -10.50 -14.71
C GLY A 73 6.87 -9.00 -14.42
N ASP A 74 5.91 -8.60 -13.60
CA ASP A 74 5.75 -7.20 -13.20
C ASP A 74 6.61 -6.89 -11.97
N VAL A 75 7.64 -6.09 -12.16
CA VAL A 75 8.56 -5.67 -11.11
C VAL A 75 8.38 -4.19 -10.76
N TYR A 76 9.08 -3.71 -9.73
CA TYR A 76 9.09 -2.29 -9.38
C TYR A 76 9.43 -1.41 -10.61
N PRO A 77 8.73 -0.29 -10.83
CA PRO A 77 7.74 0.34 -9.94
C PRO A 77 6.27 -0.06 -10.19
N THR A 78 6.00 -1.14 -10.92
CA THR A 78 4.66 -1.52 -11.36
C THR A 78 3.64 -1.55 -10.23
N GLN A 79 3.99 -2.16 -9.07
CA GLN A 79 3.09 -2.29 -7.93
C GLN A 79 2.76 -0.91 -7.33
N LEU A 80 3.76 -0.04 -7.21
CA LEU A 80 3.57 1.32 -6.69
C LEU A 80 2.76 2.18 -7.67
N LEU A 81 2.96 2.01 -8.97
CA LEU A 81 2.12 2.64 -10.01
C LEU A 81 0.67 2.21 -9.90
N ASP A 82 0.40 0.91 -9.67
CA ASP A 82 -0.98 0.42 -9.53
C ASP A 82 -1.65 0.94 -8.25
N ALA A 83 -0.92 0.99 -7.12
CA ALA A 83 -1.42 1.59 -5.88
C ALA A 83 -1.67 3.10 -6.02
N SER A 84 -0.79 3.80 -6.74
CA SER A 84 -0.94 5.23 -7.04
C SER A 84 -2.13 5.50 -7.96
N ARG A 85 -2.33 4.69 -9.00
CA ARG A 85 -3.54 4.77 -9.86
C ARG A 85 -4.82 4.55 -9.07
N ALA A 86 -4.81 3.59 -8.13
CA ALA A 86 -5.93 3.33 -7.24
C ALA A 86 -6.28 4.57 -6.40
N LEU A 87 -5.28 5.16 -5.76
CA LEU A 87 -5.45 6.39 -4.97
C LEU A 87 -5.99 7.55 -5.81
N LEU A 88 -5.38 7.78 -6.98
CA LEU A 88 -5.81 8.85 -7.89
C LEU A 88 -7.24 8.62 -8.39
N HIS A 89 -7.62 7.38 -8.72
CA HIS A 89 -8.99 7.04 -9.11
C HIS A 89 -9.98 7.33 -7.98
N ILE A 90 -9.67 6.96 -6.74
CA ILE A 90 -10.52 7.22 -5.58
C ILE A 90 -10.70 8.73 -5.37
N LYS A 91 -9.61 9.51 -5.44
CA LYS A 91 -9.65 10.98 -5.31
C LYS A 91 -10.47 11.63 -6.43
N ALA A 92 -10.23 11.26 -7.68
CA ALA A 92 -10.92 11.82 -8.84
C ALA A 92 -12.42 11.49 -8.85
N ASN A 93 -12.85 10.45 -8.15
CA ASN A 93 -14.26 10.04 -8.06
C ASN A 93 -14.86 10.26 -6.65
N ALA A 94 -14.30 11.21 -5.89
CA ALA A 94 -14.73 11.47 -4.51
C ALA A 94 -16.23 11.75 -4.40
N ASP A 95 -16.80 12.52 -5.31
CA ASP A 95 -18.24 12.82 -5.36
C ASP A 95 -19.07 11.57 -5.63
N LYS A 96 -18.65 10.74 -6.60
CA LYS A 96 -19.30 9.46 -6.92
C LYS A 96 -19.34 8.55 -5.71
N TYR A 97 -18.23 8.43 -5.01
CA TYR A 97 -18.08 7.59 -3.83
C TYR A 97 -18.57 8.25 -2.54
N PHE A 98 -18.93 9.53 -2.59
CA PHE A 98 -19.35 10.29 -1.43
C PHE A 98 -18.34 10.20 -0.27
N ILE A 99 -17.10 10.52 -0.58
CA ILE A 99 -15.97 10.52 0.36
C ILE A 99 -15.33 11.91 0.44
N ASN A 100 -14.58 12.13 1.52
CA ASN A 100 -13.68 13.28 1.61
C ASN A 100 -12.33 12.90 0.97
N PRO A 101 -11.88 13.53 -0.15
CA PRO A 101 -10.63 13.19 -0.83
C PRO A 101 -9.37 13.43 0.03
N ASP A 102 -9.44 14.28 1.06
CA ASP A 102 -8.34 14.55 2.00
C ASP A 102 -8.30 13.54 3.16
N ARG A 103 -9.25 12.60 3.21
CA ARG A 103 -9.39 11.60 4.27
C ARG A 103 -9.39 10.18 3.71
N ILE A 104 -8.38 9.90 2.91
CA ILE A 104 -8.10 8.56 2.38
C ILE A 104 -6.97 7.96 3.19
N PHE A 105 -7.20 6.77 3.72
CA PHE A 105 -6.24 5.95 4.46
C PHE A 105 -5.91 4.71 3.66
N ALA A 106 -4.76 4.12 3.90
CA ALA A 106 -4.41 2.81 3.37
C ALA A 106 -4.20 1.80 4.51
N VAL A 107 -4.60 0.56 4.30
CA VAL A 107 -4.25 -0.58 5.16
C VAL A 107 -3.63 -1.67 4.31
N GLY A 108 -2.48 -2.19 4.73
CA GLY A 108 -1.81 -3.24 4.00
C GLY A 108 -1.26 -4.34 4.91
N PHE A 109 -1.13 -5.54 4.34
CA PHE A 109 -0.78 -6.78 5.04
C PHE A 109 0.50 -7.38 4.44
N SER A 110 1.48 -7.76 5.25
CA SER A 110 2.70 -8.42 4.76
C SER A 110 3.38 -7.60 3.64
N ALA A 111 3.56 -8.17 2.45
CA ALA A 111 4.03 -7.42 1.26
C ALA A 111 3.06 -6.30 0.83
N GLY A 112 1.74 -6.46 1.04
CA GLY A 112 0.76 -5.38 0.85
C GLY A 112 0.93 -4.26 1.89
N GLY A 113 1.43 -4.60 3.09
CA GLY A 113 1.87 -3.62 4.09
C GLY A 113 3.08 -2.82 3.61
N HIS A 114 4.03 -3.48 2.95
CA HIS A 114 5.13 -2.80 2.27
C HIS A 114 4.60 -1.84 1.18
N LEU A 115 3.67 -2.30 0.34
CA LEU A 115 3.10 -1.46 -0.72
C LEU A 115 2.29 -0.28 -0.18
N ALA A 116 1.53 -0.48 0.91
CA ALA A 116 0.82 0.60 1.59
C ALA A 116 1.81 1.63 2.20
N GLY A 117 2.90 1.15 2.81
CA GLY A 117 3.99 1.99 3.30
C GLY A 117 4.70 2.74 2.17
N SER A 118 5.00 2.06 1.06
CA SER A 118 5.60 2.70 -0.12
C SER A 118 4.69 3.80 -0.68
N LEU A 119 3.38 3.54 -0.81
CA LEU A 119 2.41 4.57 -1.24
C LEU A 119 2.40 5.77 -0.29
N ALA A 120 2.55 5.55 1.02
CA ALA A 120 2.55 6.61 2.03
C ALA A 120 3.84 7.46 2.03
N LEU A 121 5.00 6.85 1.77
CA LEU A 121 6.32 7.43 1.98
C LEU A 121 7.01 7.87 0.68
N MET A 122 6.81 7.14 -0.43
CA MET A 122 7.51 7.35 -1.69
C MET A 122 6.76 8.30 -2.65
N THR A 123 6.03 9.28 -2.10
CA THR A 123 5.27 10.25 -2.90
C THR A 123 6.14 11.11 -3.81
N LYS A 124 7.46 11.15 -3.57
CA LYS A 124 8.44 11.89 -4.37
C LYS A 124 9.20 11.01 -5.36
N ASP A 125 8.81 9.74 -5.54
CA ASP A 125 9.47 8.86 -6.50
C ASP A 125 9.28 9.41 -7.92
N LYS A 126 10.42 9.83 -8.51
CA LYS A 126 10.41 10.54 -9.79
C LYS A 126 9.85 9.69 -10.92
N GLU A 127 10.16 8.40 -10.94
CA GLU A 127 9.70 7.49 -11.98
C GLU A 127 8.17 7.33 -11.95
N VAL A 128 7.60 7.25 -10.73
CA VAL A 128 6.14 7.18 -10.53
C VAL A 128 5.48 8.49 -10.93
N LEU A 129 6.01 9.64 -10.48
CA LEU A 129 5.46 10.96 -10.80
C LEU A 129 5.49 11.23 -12.31
N ASP A 130 6.62 10.99 -12.96
CA ASP A 130 6.78 11.20 -14.41
C ASP A 130 5.84 10.27 -15.22
N THR A 131 5.71 8.99 -14.80
CA THR A 131 4.87 8.02 -15.50
C THR A 131 3.39 8.35 -15.39
N LEU A 132 2.95 8.88 -14.25
CA LEU A 132 1.54 9.22 -14.00
C LEU A 132 1.20 10.67 -14.39
N GLY A 133 2.20 11.53 -14.59
CA GLY A 133 2.00 12.94 -14.91
C GLY A 133 1.37 13.72 -13.73
N VAL A 134 1.76 13.38 -12.48
CA VAL A 134 1.18 13.94 -11.25
C VAL A 134 2.27 14.54 -10.35
N THR A 135 1.84 15.24 -9.31
CA THR A 135 2.72 15.80 -8.27
C THR A 135 2.73 14.92 -7.01
N ALA A 136 3.70 15.15 -6.14
CA ALA A 136 3.78 14.47 -4.85
C ALA A 136 2.52 14.70 -3.97
N ASP A 137 1.91 15.88 -4.06
CA ASP A 137 0.70 16.21 -3.29
C ASP A 137 -0.52 15.40 -3.75
N ASP A 138 -0.60 15.05 -5.03
CA ASP A 138 -1.67 14.20 -5.56
C ASP A 138 -1.64 12.79 -4.95
N LEU A 139 -0.45 12.31 -4.54
CA LEU A 139 -0.25 10.98 -3.96
C LEU A 139 -0.32 10.95 -2.43
N ARG A 140 -0.59 12.07 -1.76
CA ARG A 140 -0.70 12.08 -0.29
C ARG A 140 -1.94 11.33 0.19
N ILE A 141 -1.75 10.55 1.27
CA ILE A 141 -2.81 9.90 2.05
C ILE A 141 -2.84 10.44 3.48
N LYS A 142 -3.97 10.27 4.17
CA LYS A 142 -4.17 10.80 5.52
C LYS A 142 -3.45 10.02 6.61
N GLY A 143 -3.24 8.72 6.39
CA GLY A 143 -2.57 7.83 7.33
C GLY A 143 -2.50 6.41 6.78
N VAL A 144 -1.67 5.57 7.39
CA VAL A 144 -1.44 4.21 6.96
C VAL A 144 -1.50 3.23 8.13
N VAL A 145 -2.10 2.06 7.88
CA VAL A 145 -2.11 0.91 8.80
C VAL A 145 -1.25 -0.19 8.20
N LEU A 146 -0.22 -0.58 8.91
CA LEU A 146 0.75 -1.58 8.50
C LEU A 146 0.57 -2.85 9.36
N SER A 147 0.01 -3.89 8.75
CA SER A 147 -0.29 -5.16 9.41
C SER A 147 0.81 -6.17 9.11
N TYR A 148 1.60 -6.56 10.12
CA TYR A 148 2.78 -7.44 9.98
C TYR A 148 3.56 -7.19 8.68
N PRO A 149 3.94 -5.92 8.42
CA PRO A 149 4.46 -5.51 7.12
C PRO A 149 5.87 -6.05 6.88
N VAL A 150 6.18 -6.37 5.63
CA VAL A 150 7.57 -6.39 5.18
C VAL A 150 8.01 -4.93 5.08
N THR A 151 9.01 -4.50 5.84
CA THR A 151 9.39 -3.07 5.88
C THR A 151 10.78 -2.80 5.34
N THR A 152 11.71 -3.74 5.49
CA THR A 152 13.12 -3.51 5.21
C THR A 152 13.73 -4.60 4.33
N ALA A 153 14.64 -4.22 3.45
CA ALA A 153 15.54 -5.11 2.71
C ALA A 153 16.98 -5.07 3.29
N MET A 154 17.21 -4.32 4.38
CA MET A 154 18.54 -4.06 4.92
C MET A 154 18.92 -4.98 6.07
N THR A 155 17.95 -5.61 6.73
CA THR A 155 18.16 -6.50 7.87
C THR A 155 17.48 -7.86 7.63
N ASP A 156 17.28 -8.65 8.67
CA ASP A 156 16.51 -9.89 8.58
C ASP A 156 15.09 -9.60 8.09
N THR A 157 14.69 -10.28 7.00
CA THR A 157 13.47 -9.96 6.25
C THR A 157 12.90 -11.15 5.50
N HIS A 158 11.68 -11.00 4.97
CA HIS A 158 11.11 -11.94 4.01
C HIS A 158 11.71 -11.71 2.61
N LYS A 159 12.87 -12.33 2.33
CA LYS A 159 13.65 -12.15 1.09
C LYS A 159 12.82 -12.32 -0.18
N GLY A 160 11.95 -13.34 -0.23
CA GLY A 160 11.11 -13.62 -1.39
C GLY A 160 10.21 -12.47 -1.82
N SER A 161 9.76 -11.60 -0.90
CA SER A 161 9.02 -10.39 -1.27
C SER A 161 9.87 -9.44 -2.11
N PHE A 162 11.13 -9.24 -1.74
CA PHE A 162 12.00 -8.35 -2.50
C PHE A 162 12.51 -8.98 -3.80
N GLU A 163 12.63 -10.30 -3.86
CA GLU A 163 12.93 -11.02 -5.09
C GLU A 163 11.82 -10.83 -6.14
N HIS A 164 10.55 -11.00 -5.73
CA HIS A 164 9.42 -10.76 -6.63
C HIS A 164 9.24 -9.27 -6.97
N LEU A 165 9.54 -8.35 -6.03
CA LEU A 165 9.46 -6.91 -6.28
C LEU A 165 10.51 -6.43 -7.27
N SER A 166 11.75 -6.95 -7.17
CA SER A 166 12.87 -6.51 -7.98
C SER A 166 13.07 -7.33 -9.26
N GLY A 167 12.56 -8.56 -9.30
CA GLY A 167 12.86 -9.54 -10.36
C GLY A 167 14.27 -10.13 -10.28
N MET A 168 14.96 -9.97 -9.15
CA MET A 168 16.34 -10.43 -8.93
C MET A 168 16.44 -11.32 -7.69
N PRO A 169 17.38 -12.29 -7.63
CA PRO A 169 17.73 -12.97 -6.39
C PRO A 169 18.10 -11.96 -5.30
N PHE A 170 17.66 -12.17 -4.06
CA PHE A 170 17.82 -11.19 -2.97
C PHE A 170 19.27 -10.73 -2.77
N ASP A 171 20.20 -11.68 -2.84
CA ASP A 171 21.62 -11.41 -2.61
C ASP A 171 22.27 -10.64 -3.79
N GLU A 172 21.62 -10.60 -4.96
CA GLU A 172 22.04 -9.84 -6.15
C GLU A 172 21.40 -8.46 -6.25
N ILE A 173 20.38 -8.16 -5.41
CA ILE A 173 19.77 -6.82 -5.40
C ILE A 173 20.81 -5.80 -4.93
N PRO A 174 21.12 -4.75 -5.74
CA PRO A 174 22.06 -3.70 -5.35
C PRO A 174 21.64 -3.02 -4.03
N GLU A 175 22.62 -2.65 -3.20
CA GLU A 175 22.33 -2.03 -1.90
C GLU A 175 21.50 -0.74 -2.04
N GLU A 176 21.74 0.05 -3.06
CA GLU A 176 20.95 1.24 -3.36
C GLU A 176 19.47 0.93 -3.56
N LEU A 177 19.15 -0.16 -4.29
CA LEU A 177 17.76 -0.60 -4.46
C LEU A 177 17.18 -1.17 -3.16
N LYS A 178 17.98 -1.90 -2.37
CA LYS A 178 17.54 -2.36 -1.04
C LYS A 178 17.17 -1.18 -0.15
N ARG A 179 17.97 -0.10 -0.14
CA ARG A 179 17.64 1.14 0.58
C ARG A 179 16.38 1.78 0.02
N LYS A 180 16.25 1.89 -1.30
CA LYS A 180 15.07 2.45 -1.96
C LYS A 180 13.78 1.69 -1.56
N TYR A 181 13.84 0.38 -1.46
CA TYR A 181 12.70 -0.45 -1.08
C TYR A 181 12.42 -0.46 0.43
N SER A 182 13.38 -0.09 1.27
CA SER A 182 13.23 -0.11 2.72
C SER A 182 12.44 1.09 3.21
N LEU A 183 11.32 0.84 3.89
CA LEU A 183 10.39 1.90 4.31
C LEU A 183 11.03 2.88 5.29
N GLU A 184 11.87 2.39 6.23
CA GLU A 184 12.56 3.21 7.21
C GLU A 184 13.50 4.24 6.58
N GLU A 185 14.10 3.91 5.43
CA GLU A 185 14.96 4.84 4.70
C GLU A 185 14.17 5.99 4.05
N ASN A 186 12.88 5.77 3.78
CA ASN A 186 11.99 6.72 3.10
C ASN A 186 11.14 7.57 4.06
N VAL A 187 11.23 7.37 5.37
CA VAL A 187 10.55 8.21 6.37
C VAL A 187 11.17 9.60 6.40
N ASP A 188 10.33 10.64 6.37
CA ASP A 188 10.71 12.05 6.55
C ASP A 188 9.67 12.78 7.42
N GLU A 189 9.90 14.08 7.70
CA GLU A 189 9.01 14.93 8.52
C GLU A 189 7.61 15.13 7.93
N ASN A 190 7.41 14.78 6.65
CA ASN A 190 6.12 14.87 5.96
C ASN A 190 5.38 13.53 5.91
N SER A 191 5.96 12.48 6.46
CA SER A 191 5.37 11.14 6.50
C SER A 191 4.04 11.16 7.23
N PRO A 192 2.97 10.56 6.67
CA PRO A 192 1.66 10.56 7.32
C PRO A 192 1.66 9.68 8.57
N PRO A 193 0.74 9.91 9.53
CA PRO A 193 0.58 9.05 10.70
C PRO A 193 0.50 7.57 10.33
N ALA A 194 1.25 6.73 11.05
CA ALA A 194 1.29 5.30 10.84
C ALA A 194 0.84 4.54 12.10
N PHE A 195 -0.02 3.54 11.91
CA PHE A 195 -0.31 2.53 12.92
C PHE A 195 0.27 1.20 12.45
N ILE A 196 1.08 0.58 13.28
CA ILE A 196 1.70 -0.72 12.98
C ILE A 196 1.34 -1.74 14.05
N TRP A 197 1.02 -2.97 13.63
CA TRP A 197 0.94 -4.10 14.52
C TRP A 197 1.67 -5.32 13.94
N HIS A 198 2.33 -6.08 14.81
CA HIS A 198 3.11 -7.23 14.42
C HIS A 198 3.26 -8.18 15.62
N THR A 199 3.16 -9.48 15.41
CA THR A 199 3.42 -10.44 16.49
C THR A 199 4.93 -10.65 16.63
N ALA A 200 5.42 -10.67 17.87
CA ALA A 200 6.86 -10.81 18.16
C ALA A 200 7.46 -12.14 17.68
N GLU A 201 6.61 -13.16 17.55
CA GLU A 201 7.02 -14.54 17.18
C GLU A 201 6.77 -14.86 15.69
N ASP A 202 6.54 -13.85 14.84
CA ASP A 202 6.34 -14.06 13.41
C ASP A 202 7.62 -14.65 12.79
N LYS A 203 7.50 -15.86 12.25
CA LYS A 203 8.61 -16.59 11.62
C LYS A 203 8.66 -16.41 10.10
N VAL A 204 7.66 -15.76 9.52
CA VAL A 204 7.56 -15.52 8.08
C VAL A 204 8.07 -14.13 7.76
N VAL A 205 7.58 -13.12 8.48
CA VAL A 205 8.04 -11.74 8.37
C VAL A 205 8.66 -11.35 9.72
N PRO A 206 10.00 -11.23 9.81
CA PRO A 206 10.66 -10.88 11.06
C PRO A 206 10.20 -9.53 11.61
N VAL A 207 9.78 -9.50 12.88
CA VAL A 207 9.28 -8.29 13.56
C VAL A 207 10.31 -7.17 13.65
N ILE A 208 11.60 -7.51 13.53
CA ILE A 208 12.69 -6.52 13.62
C ILE A 208 12.53 -5.40 12.58
N GLY A 209 12.05 -5.70 11.38
CA GLY A 209 11.76 -4.67 10.38
C GLY A 209 10.74 -3.64 10.86
N SER A 210 9.65 -4.09 11.48
CA SER A 210 8.64 -3.19 12.07
C SER A 210 9.20 -2.33 13.20
N LEU A 211 10.07 -2.89 14.05
CA LEU A 211 10.73 -2.15 15.13
C LEU A 211 11.69 -1.09 14.58
N THR A 212 12.48 -1.42 13.54
CA THR A 212 13.38 -0.49 12.87
C THR A 212 12.59 0.66 12.23
N TYR A 213 11.53 0.35 11.49
CA TYR A 213 10.64 1.36 10.91
C TYR A 213 10.08 2.32 11.98
N MET A 214 9.54 1.79 13.08
CA MET A 214 8.99 2.61 14.16
C MET A 214 10.06 3.48 14.83
N LEU A 215 11.27 2.96 15.01
CA LEU A 215 12.37 3.72 15.60
C LEU A 215 12.75 4.92 14.73
N ASP A 216 12.88 4.72 13.42
CA ASP A 216 13.21 5.79 12.49
C ASP A 216 12.06 6.77 12.29
N TYR A 217 10.81 6.27 12.30
CA TYR A 217 9.63 7.13 12.28
C TYR A 217 9.62 8.10 13.48
N VAL A 218 9.82 7.59 14.70
CA VAL A 218 9.86 8.43 15.90
C VAL A 218 11.00 9.45 15.83
N ARG A 219 12.19 9.07 15.32
CA ARG A 219 13.34 9.97 15.20
C ARG A 219 13.17 11.09 14.20
N LYS A 220 12.45 10.84 13.10
CA LYS A 220 12.33 11.78 11.97
C LYS A 220 11.04 12.60 11.99
N CYS A 221 9.97 12.11 12.67
CA CYS A 221 8.65 12.74 12.71
C CYS A 221 8.27 13.31 14.11
N SER A 222 9.20 13.31 15.09
CA SER A 222 8.94 13.79 16.46
C SER A 222 9.45 15.20 16.68
#